data_60a7e2e45c703347a59a8032c09f92c7
#
_entry.id   60a7e2e45c703347a59a8032c09f92c7
#
_cell.length_a   1.000
_cell.length_b   1.000
_cell.length_c   1.000
_cell.angle_alpha   90.00
_cell.angle_beta   90.00
_cell.angle_gamma   90.00
#
_symmetry.space_group_name_H-M   'P 1'
#
loop_
_entity.id
_entity.type
_entity.pdbx_description
1 polymer ?
#
loop_
_entity_poly.entity_id
_entity_poly.type
_entity_poly.pdbx_seq_one_letter_code
_entity_poly.pdbx_strand_id
1 'polypeptide(L)'
;MGAFNTVKAELPCPYCGQRQQWTVQFKYGNCWQFEYQIGDKLRWGGNEKGENTAGRVRTDGLAEESCKGCSRDFINAAVYFSDNIIEKVELNT
;
A
#
# COMPACT_ATOMS: atom_id res chain seq x y z
N MET A 1 -18.27 -7.68 1.23
CA MET A 1 -17.43 -6.49 1.24
C MET A 1 -16.28 -6.70 2.20
N GLY A 2 -15.06 -6.65 1.73
CA GLY A 2 -13.90 -6.89 2.57
C GLY A 2 -13.35 -5.60 3.17
N ALA A 3 -12.80 -5.68 4.38
CA ALA A 3 -12.01 -4.59 4.93
C ALA A 3 -10.64 -4.54 4.25
N PHE A 4 -10.03 -3.40 4.24
CA PHE A 4 -8.68 -3.20 3.70
C PHE A 4 -7.92 -2.21 4.56
N ASN A 5 -6.61 -2.23 4.42
CA ASN A 5 -5.73 -1.25 5.06
C ASN A 5 -5.24 -0.25 4.02
N THR A 6 -4.74 0.88 4.48
CA THR A 6 -4.14 1.88 3.60
C THR A 6 -2.76 2.25 4.09
N VAL A 7 -1.89 2.62 3.16
CA VAL A 7 -0.58 3.19 3.47
C VAL A 7 -0.39 4.46 2.65
N LYS A 8 0.10 5.51 3.31
CA LYS A 8 0.36 6.79 2.66
C LYS A 8 1.85 6.91 2.37
N ALA A 9 2.16 7.35 1.14
CA ALA A 9 3.54 7.56 0.72
C ALA A 9 3.58 8.65 -0.34
N GLU A 10 4.66 9.44 -0.34
CA GLU A 10 4.90 10.42 -1.40
C GLU A 10 5.74 9.75 -2.49
N LEU A 11 5.17 9.65 -3.69
CA LEU A 11 5.77 8.91 -4.79
C LEU A 11 5.59 9.67 -6.11
N PRO A 12 6.50 9.47 -7.07
CA PRO A 12 6.28 9.99 -8.41
C PRO A 12 5.26 9.14 -9.17
N CYS A 13 4.43 9.80 -9.97
CA CYS A 13 3.51 9.09 -10.86
C CYS A 13 4.32 8.31 -11.89
N PRO A 14 4.01 7.01 -12.13
CA PRO A 14 4.77 6.23 -13.11
C PRO A 14 4.51 6.62 -14.55
N TYR A 15 3.49 7.45 -14.79
CA TYR A 15 3.14 7.88 -16.15
C TYR A 15 3.65 9.26 -16.50
N CYS A 16 3.61 10.22 -15.58
CA CYS A 16 4.01 11.60 -15.86
C CYS A 16 5.15 12.11 -14.96
N GLY A 17 5.51 11.36 -13.91
CA GLY A 17 6.60 11.72 -13.03
C GLY A 17 6.28 12.74 -11.95
N GLN A 18 5.08 13.28 -11.92
CA GLN A 18 4.73 14.26 -10.89
C GLN A 18 4.64 13.60 -9.52
N ARG A 19 5.29 14.18 -8.53
CA ARG A 19 5.23 13.68 -7.15
C ARG A 19 3.99 14.19 -6.45
N GLN A 20 3.35 13.30 -5.71
CA GLN A 20 2.24 13.65 -4.83
C GLN A 20 2.13 12.60 -3.73
N GLN A 21 1.34 12.89 -2.70
CA GLN A 21 1.04 11.90 -1.68
C GLN A 21 -0.04 10.94 -2.21
N TRP A 22 0.24 9.65 -2.10
CA TRP A 22 -0.68 8.60 -2.53
C TRP A 22 -1.16 7.82 -1.33
N THR A 23 -2.44 7.43 -1.36
CA THR A 23 -3.02 6.48 -0.40
C THR A 23 -3.24 5.18 -1.15
N VAL A 24 -2.56 4.12 -0.72
CA VAL A 24 -2.62 2.82 -1.39
C VAL A 24 -3.41 1.85 -0.51
N GLN A 25 -4.45 1.26 -1.08
CA GLN A 25 -5.23 0.20 -0.44
C GLN A 25 -4.52 -1.12 -0.61
N PHE A 26 -4.49 -1.92 0.45
CA PHE A 26 -3.96 -3.29 0.36
C PHE A 26 -4.68 -4.18 1.36
N LYS A 27 -4.67 -5.49 1.09
CA LYS A 27 -5.28 -6.49 1.96
C LYS A 27 -4.21 -7.46 2.43
N TYR A 28 -3.55 -7.11 3.53
CA TYR A 28 -2.52 -7.94 4.14
C TYR A 28 -2.43 -7.60 5.62
N GLY A 29 -2.24 -8.62 6.45
CA GLY A 29 -2.28 -8.46 7.89
C GLY A 29 -3.72 -8.38 8.39
N ASN A 30 -3.93 -7.77 9.53
CA ASN A 30 -5.26 -7.58 10.11
C ASN A 30 -5.97 -6.44 9.38
N CYS A 31 -6.96 -6.78 8.55
CA CYS A 31 -7.62 -5.83 7.66
C CYS A 31 -8.83 -5.18 8.34
N TRP A 32 -8.57 -4.11 9.11
CA TRP A 32 -9.59 -3.35 9.82
C TRP A 32 -9.55 -1.87 9.47
N GLN A 33 -9.20 -1.53 8.21
CA GLN A 33 -9.12 -0.15 7.75
C GLN A 33 -8.09 0.68 8.54
N PHE A 34 -7.00 0.05 8.92
CA PHE A 34 -5.89 0.75 9.53
C PHE A 34 -5.18 1.64 8.51
N GLU A 35 -4.72 2.80 8.96
CA GLU A 35 -3.90 3.69 8.16
C GLU A 35 -2.45 3.54 8.60
N TYR A 36 -1.59 3.20 7.64
CA TYR A 36 -0.17 3.02 7.89
C TYR A 36 0.65 4.06 7.16
N GLN A 37 1.89 4.22 7.61
CA GLN A 37 2.92 4.96 6.92
C GLN A 37 4.12 4.05 6.72
N ILE A 38 5.03 4.42 5.82
CA ILE A 38 6.26 3.67 5.62
C ILE A 38 7.04 3.65 6.93
N GLY A 39 7.48 2.46 7.34
CA GLY A 39 8.15 2.24 8.61
C GLY A 39 7.25 1.71 9.71
N ASP A 40 5.94 1.72 9.52
CA ASP A 40 5.00 1.19 10.50
C ASP A 40 5.01 -0.32 10.52
N LYS A 41 4.79 -0.89 11.70
CA LYS A 41 4.68 -2.34 11.85
C LYS A 41 3.24 -2.78 11.57
N LEU A 42 3.11 -3.82 10.76
CA LEU A 42 1.83 -4.40 10.39
C LEU A 42 1.19 -5.08 11.60
N ARG A 43 -0.12 -4.90 11.76
CA ARG A 43 -0.88 -5.52 12.85
C ARG A 43 -1.43 -6.87 12.40
N TRP A 44 -1.45 -7.81 13.32
CA TRP A 44 -2.00 -9.15 13.11
C TRP A 44 -3.01 -9.47 14.21
N GLY A 45 -3.88 -10.42 13.91
CA GLY A 45 -4.95 -10.86 14.80
C GLY A 45 -6.33 -10.41 14.30
N GLY A 46 -7.30 -11.29 14.29
CA GLY A 46 -8.64 -10.99 13.83
C GLY A 46 -8.85 -11.26 12.35
N ASN A 47 -9.24 -10.27 11.57
CA ASN A 47 -9.60 -10.43 10.16
C ASN A 47 -8.36 -10.42 9.27
N GLU A 48 -7.58 -11.49 9.32
CA GLU A 48 -6.28 -11.56 8.67
C GLU A 48 -6.35 -11.95 7.20
N LYS A 49 -5.47 -11.35 6.40
CA LYS A 49 -5.19 -11.75 5.02
C LYS A 49 -3.69 -11.94 4.87
N GLY A 50 -3.30 -13.01 4.17
CA GLY A 50 -1.91 -13.38 4.04
C GLY A 50 -1.41 -14.16 5.24
N GLU A 51 -0.11 -14.30 5.34
CA GLU A 51 0.54 -15.08 6.39
C GLU A 51 1.46 -14.21 7.22
N ASN A 52 1.41 -14.36 8.53
CA ASN A 52 2.31 -13.67 9.44
C ASN A 52 3.66 -14.35 9.42
N THR A 53 4.50 -13.99 8.46
CA THR A 53 5.83 -14.58 8.30
C THR A 53 6.90 -13.51 8.40
N ALA A 54 8.06 -13.88 8.94
CA ALA A 54 9.24 -13.03 8.92
C ALA A 54 9.82 -12.99 7.50
N GLY A 55 10.65 -11.98 7.22
CA GLY A 55 11.29 -11.82 5.93
C GLY A 55 10.56 -10.84 5.02
N ARG A 56 10.91 -10.85 3.75
CA ARG A 56 10.36 -9.91 2.78
C ARG A 56 9.12 -10.45 2.11
N VAL A 57 8.07 -9.63 2.07
CA VAL A 57 6.79 -9.97 1.46
C VAL A 57 6.37 -8.81 0.56
N ARG A 58 5.76 -9.13 -0.57
CA ARG A 58 5.16 -8.16 -1.48
C ARG A 58 3.67 -8.46 -1.60
N THR A 59 2.84 -7.43 -1.47
CA THR A 59 1.41 -7.55 -1.74
C THR A 59 0.97 -6.50 -2.75
N ASP A 60 -0.02 -6.83 -3.55
CA ASP A 60 -0.58 -5.90 -4.52
C ASP A 60 -1.53 -4.94 -3.83
N GLY A 61 -1.59 -3.72 -4.36
CA GLY A 61 -2.49 -2.70 -3.87
C GLY A 61 -3.02 -1.84 -4.99
N LEU A 62 -3.83 -0.85 -4.61
CA LEU A 62 -4.45 0.08 -5.54
C LEU A 62 -4.41 1.49 -4.96
N ALA A 63 -3.92 2.44 -5.74
CA ALA A 63 -3.93 3.84 -5.34
C ALA A 63 -5.36 4.39 -5.37
N GLU A 64 -5.73 5.11 -4.31
CA GLU A 64 -7.07 5.70 -4.21
C GLU A 64 -7.20 7.00 -4.98
N GLU A 65 -6.11 7.77 -5.08
CA GLU A 65 -6.14 9.09 -5.71
C GLU A 65 -5.92 9.00 -7.20
N SER A 66 -6.42 10.03 -7.91
CA SER A 66 -6.02 10.28 -9.28
C SER A 66 -4.72 11.08 -9.30
N CYS A 67 -3.91 10.89 -10.34
CA CYS A 67 -2.72 11.71 -10.53
C CYS A 67 -3.12 13.15 -10.88
N LYS A 68 -2.57 14.11 -10.16
CA LYS A 68 -2.85 15.52 -10.41
C LYS A 68 -2.21 16.04 -11.69
N GLY A 69 -1.17 15.35 -12.18
CA GLY A 69 -0.49 15.76 -13.40
C GLY A 69 -1.14 15.24 -14.67
N CYS A 70 -1.45 13.94 -14.73
CA CYS A 70 -2.00 13.31 -15.93
C CYS A 70 -3.43 12.77 -15.76
N SER A 71 -4.03 12.96 -14.60
CA SER A 71 -5.41 12.57 -14.29
C SER A 71 -5.68 11.06 -14.41
N ARG A 72 -4.66 10.23 -14.31
CA ARG A 72 -4.86 8.78 -14.31
C ARG A 72 -5.45 8.30 -13.01
N ASP A 73 -6.42 7.38 -13.14
CA ASP A 73 -7.09 6.73 -12.02
C ASP A 73 -6.67 5.26 -11.93
N PHE A 74 -6.95 4.65 -10.78
CA PHE A 74 -6.80 3.20 -10.57
C PHE A 74 -5.40 2.70 -10.89
N ILE A 75 -4.39 3.42 -10.42
CA ILE A 75 -3.00 3.02 -10.63
C ILE A 75 -2.70 1.85 -9.70
N ASN A 76 -2.22 0.76 -10.26
CA ASN A 76 -1.81 -0.41 -9.48
C ASN A 76 -0.57 -0.09 -8.66
N ALA A 77 -0.46 -0.70 -7.50
CA ALA A 77 0.65 -0.49 -6.61
C ALA A 77 1.12 -1.80 -6.00
N ALA A 78 2.31 -1.79 -5.43
CA ALA A 78 2.84 -2.88 -4.65
C ALA A 78 3.34 -2.34 -3.32
N VAL A 79 3.06 -3.06 -2.25
CA VAL A 79 3.51 -2.73 -0.90
C VAL A 79 4.49 -3.81 -0.47
N TYR A 80 5.66 -3.40 -0.02
CA TYR A 80 6.73 -4.30 0.39
C TYR A 80 6.90 -4.26 1.91
N PHE A 81 7.01 -5.44 2.50
CA PHE A 81 7.21 -5.60 3.93
C PHE A 81 8.54 -6.31 4.21
N SER A 82 9.18 -5.94 5.30
CA SER A 82 10.35 -6.65 5.82
C SER A 82 10.09 -6.89 7.30
N ASP A 83 10.00 -8.16 7.70
CA ASP A 83 9.68 -8.57 9.08
C ASP A 83 8.44 -7.84 9.62
N ASN A 84 7.38 -7.78 8.81
CA ASN A 84 6.10 -7.12 9.13
C ASN A 84 6.19 -5.60 9.28
N ILE A 85 7.26 -4.99 8.80
CA ILE A 85 7.39 -3.53 8.75
C ILE A 85 7.24 -3.09 7.30
N ILE A 86 6.44 -2.06 7.05
CA ILE A 86 6.28 -1.52 5.70
C ILE A 86 7.58 -0.87 5.27
N GLU A 87 8.23 -1.47 4.29
CA GLU A 87 9.54 -1.05 3.81
C GLU A 87 9.44 0.01 2.73
N LYS A 88 8.58 -0.23 1.75
CA LYS A 88 8.36 0.72 0.65
C LYS A 88 7.06 0.44 -0.07
N VAL A 89 6.63 1.41 -0.86
CA VAL A 89 5.49 1.32 -1.75
C VAL A 89 5.93 1.74 -3.14
N GLU A 90 5.48 1.02 -4.16
CA GLU A 90 5.76 1.36 -5.56
C GLU A 90 4.45 1.47 -6.32
N LEU A 91 4.39 2.41 -7.25
CA LEU A 91 3.30 2.50 -8.23
C LEU A 91 3.75 1.82 -9.52
N ASN A 92 2.86 1.02 -10.10
CA ASN A 92 3.17 0.23 -11.28
C ASN A 92 2.46 0.78 -12.52
N THR A 93 3.12 0.65 -13.66
CA THR A 93 2.53 1.00 -14.95
C THR A 93 1.79 -0.19 -15.56
#